data_6e72c01d864740e43c5451458f02b748
#
_entry.id   6e72c01d864740e43c5451458f02b748
#
_cell.length_a   1.000
_cell.length_b   1.000
_cell.length_c   1.000
_cell.angle_alpha   90.00
_cell.angle_beta   90.00
_cell.angle_gamma   90.00
#
_symmetry.space_group_name_H-M   'P 1'
#
loop_
_entity.id
_entity.type
_entity.pdbx_description
1 polymer ?
#
loop_
_entity_poly.entity_id
_entity_poly.type
_entity_poly.pdbx_seq_one_letter_code
_entity_poly.pdbx_strand_id
1 'polypeptide(L)'
;TEALIHLLGGQPNTGVANTFGMGNLPEYGIPNIMTADGPAGLRIQPQCGVNTTAWPCATLLACTWDPELIEEIGKAGGEEVKENNIGIWLTPAVNIHRSPLCGRNFEYYSEDPLVAGKSGAAMVRGMQSEHIGASVKHFCCNNKETNRKDSDSRVSERALREIYLKAFEIIVKEADPYTIMSSYNLINGVQASENKDLLTGILRGEWGFKGMVTTDWWTHGEHYRETKAGNDIKMANGYEERVQEAFEKGYITRDEIALCAKRILTMILRMD
;
A
#
# COMPACT_ATOMS: atom_id res chain seq x y z
N THR A 1 17.88 -5.95 -18.22
CA THR A 1 17.80 -5.82 -16.74
C THR A 1 17.38 -4.41 -16.36
N GLU A 2 17.94 -3.35 -16.98
CA GLU A 2 17.65 -1.94 -16.71
C GLU A 2 16.15 -1.62 -16.69
N ALA A 3 15.40 -1.97 -17.75
CA ALA A 3 13.95 -1.77 -17.80
C ALA A 3 13.19 -2.46 -16.65
N LEU A 4 13.68 -3.62 -16.17
CA LEU A 4 13.09 -4.29 -15.00
C LEU A 4 13.38 -3.51 -13.71
N ILE A 5 14.60 -2.98 -13.57
CA ILE A 5 15.00 -2.16 -12.42
C ILE A 5 14.19 -0.86 -12.38
N HIS A 6 13.99 -0.23 -13.53
CA HIS A 6 13.17 0.99 -13.66
C HIS A 6 11.75 0.79 -13.09
N LEU A 7 11.11 -0.35 -13.37
CA LEU A 7 9.78 -0.66 -12.83
C LEU A 7 9.71 -0.72 -11.30
N LEU A 8 10.84 -1.00 -10.63
CA LEU A 8 10.88 -1.13 -9.17
C LEU A 8 10.90 0.21 -8.43
N GLY A 9 10.93 1.32 -9.14
CA GLY A 9 10.92 2.68 -8.59
C GLY A 9 9.67 3.46 -8.91
N GLY A 10 9.24 4.31 -7.98
CA GLY A 10 8.16 5.26 -8.22
C GLY A 10 8.53 6.25 -9.33
N GLN A 11 7.53 6.67 -10.09
CA GLN A 11 7.68 7.50 -11.29
C GLN A 11 7.15 8.92 -11.06
N PRO A 12 7.65 9.93 -11.81
CA PRO A 12 7.19 11.30 -11.67
C PRO A 12 5.68 11.44 -11.84
N ASN A 13 5.10 12.41 -11.13
CA ASN A 13 3.71 12.77 -11.31
C ASN A 13 3.49 13.44 -12.67
N THR A 14 2.58 12.88 -13.45
CA THR A 14 2.19 13.40 -14.76
C THR A 14 0.70 13.78 -14.84
N GLY A 15 -0.01 13.74 -13.70
CA GLY A 15 -1.44 13.99 -13.61
C GLY A 15 -1.82 14.97 -12.50
N VAL A 16 -3.08 14.93 -12.10
CA VAL A 16 -3.63 15.79 -11.04
C VAL A 16 -3.41 15.22 -9.63
N ALA A 17 -3.04 13.96 -9.50
CA ALA A 17 -2.79 13.30 -8.22
C ALA A 17 -1.78 14.05 -7.35
N ASN A 18 -1.88 13.90 -6.03
CA ASN A 18 -0.97 14.59 -5.10
C ASN A 18 0.38 13.89 -4.91
N THR A 19 0.60 12.74 -5.54
CA THR A 19 1.81 11.94 -5.33
C THR A 19 2.36 11.33 -6.63
N PHE A 20 3.14 10.27 -6.54
CA PHE A 20 3.93 9.70 -7.61
C PHE A 20 3.17 8.62 -8.39
N GLY A 21 3.69 8.28 -9.58
CA GLY A 21 3.19 7.17 -10.40
C GLY A 21 4.05 5.92 -10.32
N MET A 22 3.74 4.95 -11.18
CA MET A 22 4.49 3.71 -11.35
C MET A 22 4.38 3.20 -12.80
N GLY A 23 5.29 2.33 -13.21
CA GLY A 23 5.37 1.84 -14.58
C GLY A 23 6.19 2.78 -15.46
N ASN A 24 5.55 3.54 -16.33
CA ASN A 24 6.15 4.59 -17.17
C ASN A 24 7.30 4.09 -18.08
N LEU A 25 7.03 3.06 -18.87
CA LEU A 25 7.93 2.56 -19.92
C LEU A 25 7.19 2.56 -21.25
N PRO A 26 7.01 3.73 -21.88
CA PRO A 26 6.21 3.89 -23.09
C PRO A 26 6.74 3.10 -24.29
N GLU A 27 8.04 2.85 -24.37
CA GLU A 27 8.67 2.02 -25.41
C GLU A 27 8.22 0.53 -25.34
N TYR A 28 7.68 0.09 -24.19
CA TYR A 28 7.08 -1.23 -24.01
C TYR A 28 5.55 -1.15 -23.89
N GLY A 29 4.94 0.01 -24.13
CA GLY A 29 3.51 0.21 -23.98
C GLY A 29 3.02 0.22 -22.53
N ILE A 30 3.91 0.43 -21.55
CA ILE A 30 3.56 0.46 -20.12
C ILE A 30 3.26 1.90 -19.70
N PRO A 31 2.00 2.20 -19.29
CA PRO A 31 1.61 3.55 -18.90
C PRO A 31 2.22 3.95 -17.55
N ASN A 32 2.17 5.26 -17.25
CA ASN A 32 2.42 5.80 -15.92
C ASN A 32 1.12 5.78 -15.12
N ILE A 33 0.96 4.80 -14.23
CA ILE A 33 -0.19 4.66 -13.36
C ILE A 33 -0.03 5.60 -12.16
N MET A 34 -0.88 6.61 -12.07
CA MET A 34 -0.83 7.58 -10.97
C MET A 34 -1.41 6.99 -9.69
N THR A 35 -0.79 7.36 -8.56
CA THR A 35 -1.30 7.05 -7.22
C THR A 35 -1.72 8.34 -6.51
N ALA A 36 -2.74 8.29 -5.66
CA ALA A 36 -3.15 9.42 -4.84
C ALA A 36 -3.47 8.98 -3.42
N ASP A 37 -3.10 9.83 -2.46
CA ASP A 37 -3.38 9.64 -1.05
C ASP A 37 -4.79 10.15 -0.67
N GLY A 38 -5.17 10.03 0.58
CA GLY A 38 -6.37 10.60 1.16
C GLY A 38 -7.43 9.60 1.59
N PRO A 39 -7.25 8.85 2.71
CA PRO A 39 -8.26 7.92 3.20
C PRO A 39 -9.62 8.52 3.57
N ALA A 40 -9.68 9.83 3.82
CA ALA A 40 -10.92 10.55 4.06
C ALA A 40 -11.35 11.44 2.87
N GLY A 41 -10.86 11.13 1.67
CA GLY A 41 -11.13 11.85 0.42
C GLY A 41 -9.90 11.92 -0.48
N LEU A 42 -10.12 11.79 -1.78
CA LEU A 42 -9.05 11.79 -2.77
C LEU A 42 -8.25 13.10 -2.73
N ARG A 43 -6.93 13.02 -2.61
CA ARG A 43 -6.07 14.20 -2.62
C ARG A 43 -5.59 14.52 -4.03
N ILE A 44 -5.97 15.70 -4.49
CA ILE A 44 -5.53 16.30 -5.75
C ILE A 44 -4.53 17.43 -5.44
N GLN A 45 -3.63 17.70 -6.36
CA GLN A 45 -2.73 18.85 -6.26
C GLN A 45 -3.55 20.16 -6.23
N PRO A 46 -3.39 21.03 -5.22
CA PRO A 46 -4.22 22.23 -5.06
C PRO A 46 -4.22 23.15 -6.29
N GLN A 47 -3.10 23.22 -7.01
CA GLN A 47 -2.94 24.04 -8.22
C GLN A 47 -3.78 23.55 -9.41
N CYS A 48 -4.29 22.33 -9.38
CA CYS A 48 -5.12 21.79 -10.45
C CYS A 48 -6.58 22.29 -10.41
N GLY A 49 -6.99 22.91 -9.29
CA GLY A 49 -8.33 23.49 -9.15
C GLY A 49 -9.47 22.45 -9.15
N VAL A 50 -9.16 21.18 -8.92
CA VAL A 50 -10.14 20.10 -8.83
C VAL A 50 -10.61 19.96 -7.39
N ASN A 51 -11.93 19.99 -7.18
CA ASN A 51 -12.54 19.71 -5.89
C ASN A 51 -12.94 18.24 -5.83
N THR A 52 -12.66 17.61 -4.71
CA THR A 52 -13.00 16.21 -4.44
C THR A 52 -13.88 16.09 -3.21
N THR A 53 -14.56 14.95 -3.08
CA THR A 53 -15.45 14.68 -1.95
C THR A 53 -14.66 14.47 -0.66
N ALA A 54 -15.03 15.17 0.39
CA ALA A 54 -14.57 14.89 1.75
C ALA A 54 -15.48 13.85 2.39
N TRP A 55 -15.00 12.62 2.44
CA TRP A 55 -15.72 11.50 3.06
C TRP A 55 -15.60 11.55 4.59
N PRO A 56 -16.58 10.98 5.33
CA PRO A 56 -16.40 10.75 6.76
C PRO A 56 -15.12 9.96 7.02
N CYS A 57 -14.42 10.26 8.12
CA CYS A 57 -13.19 9.52 8.46
C CYS A 57 -13.48 8.04 8.76
N ALA A 58 -12.47 7.17 8.60
CA ALA A 58 -12.64 5.73 8.74
C ALA A 58 -13.22 5.30 10.10
N THR A 59 -12.80 5.96 11.19
CA THR A 59 -13.37 5.72 12.51
C THR A 59 -14.89 5.95 12.54
N LEU A 60 -15.37 7.02 11.90
CA LEU A 60 -16.80 7.32 11.84
C LEU A 60 -17.55 6.32 10.94
N LEU A 61 -16.96 5.92 9.81
CA LEU A 61 -17.53 4.88 8.96
C LEU A 61 -17.68 3.56 9.71
N ALA A 62 -16.69 3.15 10.48
CA ALA A 62 -16.78 1.94 11.31
C ALA A 62 -17.89 2.01 12.38
N CYS A 63 -18.19 3.21 12.90
CA CYS A 63 -19.28 3.41 13.86
C CYS A 63 -20.69 3.17 13.28
N THR A 64 -20.82 3.10 11.96
CA THR A 64 -22.10 2.75 11.31
C THR A 64 -22.46 1.28 11.48
N TRP A 65 -21.48 0.39 11.66
CA TRP A 65 -21.64 -1.07 11.66
C TRP A 65 -22.28 -1.61 10.38
N ASP A 66 -22.14 -0.88 9.27
CA ASP A 66 -22.78 -1.14 7.99
C ASP A 66 -21.70 -1.32 6.91
N PRO A 67 -21.25 -2.56 6.65
CA PRO A 67 -20.28 -2.85 5.60
C PRO A 67 -20.79 -2.51 4.20
N GLU A 68 -22.08 -2.64 3.94
CA GLU A 68 -22.70 -2.34 2.66
C GLU A 68 -22.58 -0.84 2.35
N LEU A 69 -22.84 0.02 3.32
CA LEU A 69 -22.63 1.47 3.19
C LEU A 69 -21.15 1.81 2.94
N ILE A 70 -20.22 1.13 3.61
CA ILE A 70 -18.78 1.35 3.39
C ILE A 70 -18.38 0.92 1.96
N GLU A 71 -18.96 -0.15 1.46
CA GLU A 71 -18.72 -0.62 0.08
C GLU A 71 -19.27 0.38 -0.95
N GLU A 72 -20.47 0.95 -0.72
CA GLU A 72 -21.05 2.02 -1.57
C GLU A 72 -20.16 3.27 -1.57
N ILE A 73 -19.64 3.69 -0.43
CA ILE A 73 -18.70 4.81 -0.32
C ILE A 73 -17.40 4.49 -1.07
N GLY A 74 -16.90 3.27 -0.93
CA GLY A 74 -15.74 2.79 -1.67
C GLY A 74 -15.94 2.87 -3.17
N LYS A 75 -17.11 2.48 -3.66
CA LYS A 75 -17.49 2.57 -5.06
C LYS A 75 -17.54 4.01 -5.54
N ALA A 76 -18.28 4.88 -4.86
CA ALA A 76 -18.41 6.29 -5.23
C ALA A 76 -17.04 7.03 -5.19
N GLY A 77 -16.19 6.71 -4.21
CA GLY A 77 -14.82 7.21 -4.18
C GLY A 77 -13.96 6.66 -5.33
N GLY A 78 -14.14 5.39 -5.70
CA GLY A 78 -13.48 4.77 -6.85
C GLY A 78 -13.86 5.42 -8.17
N GLU A 79 -15.12 5.77 -8.37
CA GLU A 79 -15.60 6.54 -9.53
C GLU A 79 -14.88 7.90 -9.61
N GLU A 80 -14.77 8.64 -8.49
CA GLU A 80 -14.06 9.92 -8.44
C GLU A 80 -12.56 9.77 -8.75
N VAL A 81 -11.91 8.71 -8.27
CA VAL A 81 -10.51 8.38 -8.57
C VAL A 81 -10.31 8.16 -10.06
N LYS A 82 -11.20 7.38 -10.68
CA LYS A 82 -11.19 7.07 -12.12
C LYS A 82 -11.42 8.32 -12.97
N GLU A 83 -12.39 9.17 -12.61
CA GLU A 83 -12.66 10.45 -13.27
C GLU A 83 -11.44 11.38 -13.30
N ASN A 84 -10.59 11.28 -12.30
CA ASN A 84 -9.34 12.06 -12.21
C ASN A 84 -8.13 11.35 -12.85
N ASN A 85 -8.35 10.27 -13.60
CA ASN A 85 -7.31 9.50 -14.27
C ASN A 85 -6.21 9.00 -13.32
N ILE A 86 -6.61 8.53 -12.14
CA ILE A 86 -5.75 7.94 -11.12
C ILE A 86 -6.06 6.44 -11.05
N GLY A 87 -5.03 5.61 -11.07
CA GLY A 87 -5.22 4.16 -11.09
C GLY A 87 -5.23 3.53 -9.70
N ILE A 88 -4.56 4.14 -8.72
CA ILE A 88 -4.47 3.60 -7.35
C ILE A 88 -4.80 4.67 -6.32
N TRP A 89 -5.76 4.37 -5.45
CA TRP A 89 -6.04 5.16 -4.26
C TRP A 89 -5.39 4.52 -3.03
N LEU A 90 -4.59 5.30 -2.27
CA LEU A 90 -3.80 4.84 -1.13
C LEU A 90 -4.68 4.71 0.13
N THR A 91 -5.68 3.87 0.05
CA THR A 91 -6.68 3.54 1.08
C THR A 91 -7.14 2.09 0.87
N PRO A 92 -7.75 1.40 1.86
CA PRO A 92 -7.98 1.81 3.25
C PRO A 92 -6.74 1.70 4.14
N ALA A 93 -6.72 2.50 5.22
CA ALA A 93 -5.76 2.37 6.29
C ALA A 93 -6.40 1.59 7.46
N VAL A 94 -5.73 0.51 7.94
CA VAL A 94 -6.38 -0.47 8.84
C VAL A 94 -5.53 -0.84 10.06
N ASN A 95 -4.61 0.04 10.46
CA ASN A 95 -3.87 -0.17 11.69
C ASN A 95 -4.80 -0.06 12.91
N ILE A 96 -4.40 -0.69 14.01
CA ILE A 96 -5.22 -0.78 15.23
C ILE A 96 -5.12 0.49 16.05
N HIS A 97 -6.23 1.00 16.57
CA HIS A 97 -6.32 2.09 17.55
C HIS A 97 -5.76 1.62 18.89
N ARG A 98 -4.43 1.55 19.00
CA ARG A 98 -3.78 1.10 20.22
C ARG A 98 -3.71 2.18 21.29
N SER A 99 -3.53 3.42 20.89
CA SER A 99 -3.42 4.58 21.77
C SER A 99 -4.25 5.73 21.20
N PRO A 100 -5.04 6.43 22.01
CA PRO A 100 -5.79 7.61 21.55
C PRO A 100 -4.88 8.76 21.12
N LEU A 101 -3.62 8.73 21.51
CA LEU A 101 -2.61 9.75 21.16
C LEU A 101 -1.96 9.55 19.78
N CYS A 102 -2.29 8.47 19.08
CA CYS A 102 -1.80 8.27 17.71
C CYS A 102 -2.47 9.27 16.77
N GLY A 103 -1.69 10.14 16.12
CA GLY A 103 -2.19 11.23 15.28
C GLY A 103 -2.88 10.78 14.00
N ARG A 104 -2.86 9.49 13.66
CA ARG A 104 -3.50 8.91 12.48
C ARG A 104 -4.71 8.03 12.77
N ASN A 105 -5.18 7.97 14.03
CA ASN A 105 -6.36 7.18 14.37
C ASN A 105 -7.60 7.53 13.55
N PHE A 106 -7.76 8.80 13.12
CA PHE A 106 -8.89 9.22 12.31
C PHE A 106 -9.03 8.45 10.99
N GLU A 107 -7.92 8.02 10.39
CA GLU A 107 -7.94 7.26 9.13
C GLU A 107 -7.98 5.74 9.33
N TYR A 108 -7.88 5.25 10.57
CA TYR A 108 -8.02 3.85 10.94
C TYR A 108 -9.45 3.57 11.44
N TYR A 109 -9.92 2.32 11.27
CA TYR A 109 -11.31 2.00 11.56
C TYR A 109 -11.58 1.73 13.04
N SER A 110 -10.76 0.91 13.72
CA SER A 110 -11.09 0.41 15.06
C SER A 110 -9.86 -0.07 15.83
N GLU A 111 -10.06 -0.26 17.14
CA GLU A 111 -9.17 -1.07 17.99
C GLU A 111 -9.42 -2.58 17.82
N ASP A 112 -10.61 -2.96 17.34
CA ASP A 112 -10.97 -4.34 17.05
C ASP A 112 -10.51 -4.74 15.64
N PRO A 113 -9.63 -5.75 15.51
CA PRO A 113 -9.12 -6.16 14.19
C PRO A 113 -10.19 -6.79 13.28
N LEU A 114 -11.29 -7.33 13.84
CA LEU A 114 -12.40 -7.85 13.04
C LEU A 114 -13.16 -6.69 12.39
N VAL A 115 -13.53 -5.67 13.17
CA VAL A 115 -14.20 -4.47 12.66
C VAL A 115 -13.33 -3.77 11.63
N ALA A 116 -12.04 -3.58 11.92
CA ALA A 116 -11.09 -2.97 10.98
C ALA A 116 -10.94 -3.78 9.68
N GLY A 117 -10.87 -5.11 9.80
CA GLY A 117 -10.73 -6.01 8.64
C GLY A 117 -11.98 -6.04 7.77
N LYS A 118 -13.16 -6.16 8.35
CA LYS A 118 -14.44 -6.19 7.61
C LYS A 118 -14.74 -4.86 6.92
N SER A 119 -14.55 -3.74 7.63
CA SER A 119 -14.70 -2.41 7.05
C SER A 119 -13.70 -2.15 5.92
N GLY A 120 -12.42 -2.52 6.14
CA GLY A 120 -11.40 -2.41 5.10
C GLY A 120 -11.68 -3.29 3.88
N ALA A 121 -12.19 -4.51 4.08
CA ALA A 121 -12.56 -5.40 2.97
C ALA A 121 -13.74 -4.83 2.15
N ALA A 122 -14.75 -4.27 2.81
CA ALA A 122 -15.87 -3.58 2.14
C ALA A 122 -15.37 -2.40 1.29
N MET A 123 -14.53 -1.52 1.86
CA MET A 123 -13.93 -0.41 1.13
C MET A 123 -13.15 -0.88 -0.10
N VAL A 124 -12.32 -1.92 0.03
CA VAL A 124 -11.55 -2.49 -1.10
C VAL A 124 -12.47 -3.01 -2.20
N ARG A 125 -13.52 -3.77 -1.85
CA ARG A 125 -14.47 -4.29 -2.85
C ARG A 125 -15.16 -3.16 -3.61
N GLY A 126 -15.65 -2.13 -2.89
CA GLY A 126 -16.25 -0.97 -3.51
C GLY A 126 -15.34 -0.26 -4.49
N MET A 127 -14.11 0.08 -4.07
CA MET A 127 -13.13 0.73 -4.94
C MET A 127 -12.77 -0.12 -6.17
N GLN A 128 -12.50 -1.39 -5.96
CA GLN A 128 -12.04 -2.29 -7.02
C GLN A 128 -13.16 -2.68 -8.00
N SER A 129 -14.45 -2.50 -7.64
CA SER A 129 -15.56 -2.63 -8.59
C SER A 129 -15.52 -1.60 -9.72
N GLU A 130 -14.82 -0.47 -9.50
CA GLU A 130 -14.58 0.57 -10.50
C GLU A 130 -13.27 0.38 -11.28
N HIS A 131 -12.60 -0.78 -11.12
CA HIS A 131 -11.29 -1.08 -11.72
C HIS A 131 -10.16 -0.16 -11.21
N ILE A 132 -10.29 0.40 -10.01
CA ILE A 132 -9.29 1.19 -9.31
C ILE A 132 -8.56 0.30 -8.30
N GLY A 133 -7.24 0.38 -8.29
CA GLY A 133 -6.44 -0.33 -7.29
C GLY A 133 -6.58 0.27 -5.90
N ALA A 134 -6.97 -0.54 -4.92
CA ALA A 134 -6.85 -0.21 -3.51
C ALA A 134 -5.44 -0.48 -3.02
N SER A 135 -4.90 0.39 -2.15
CA SER A 135 -3.63 0.15 -1.46
C SER A 135 -3.84 0.10 0.05
N VAL A 136 -3.97 -1.11 0.57
CA VAL A 136 -4.21 -1.34 2.00
C VAL A 136 -2.97 -1.02 2.82
N LYS A 137 -3.10 -0.18 3.85
CA LYS A 137 -1.97 0.37 4.60
C LYS A 137 -2.21 0.45 6.10
N HIS A 138 -1.18 0.53 6.92
CA HIS A 138 0.26 0.38 6.65
C HIS A 138 0.72 -0.97 7.23
N PHE A 139 1.20 -1.85 6.42
CA PHE A 139 1.51 -3.24 6.77
C PHE A 139 2.92 -3.37 7.36
N CYS A 140 3.07 -3.56 8.70
CA CYS A 140 2.07 -3.52 9.74
C CYS A 140 2.59 -2.81 11.01
N CYS A 141 1.78 -2.77 12.06
CA CYS A 141 2.15 -2.23 13.37
C CYS A 141 2.48 -0.72 13.41
N ASN A 142 2.00 0.08 12.44
CA ASN A 142 2.14 1.53 12.50
C ASN A 142 1.09 2.14 13.43
N ASN A 143 1.33 2.05 14.74
CA ASN A 143 0.41 2.51 15.79
C ASN A 143 0.93 3.75 16.56
N LYS A 144 1.98 4.40 16.04
CA LYS A 144 2.64 5.55 16.63
C LYS A 144 3.27 6.40 15.54
N GLU A 145 3.03 7.72 15.59
CA GLU A 145 3.57 8.66 14.59
C GLU A 145 4.88 9.32 15.03
N THR A 146 5.17 9.40 16.33
CA THR A 146 6.44 9.95 16.82
C THR A 146 7.59 9.04 16.40
N ASN A 147 8.56 9.61 15.66
CA ASN A 147 9.70 8.88 15.09
C ASN A 147 9.28 7.64 14.29
N ARG A 148 8.19 7.71 13.54
CA ARG A 148 7.56 6.57 12.88
C ARG A 148 8.47 5.76 11.97
N LYS A 149 9.53 6.38 11.42
CA LYS A 149 10.50 5.70 10.53
C LYS A 149 11.53 4.85 11.29
N ASP A 150 11.80 5.19 12.56
CA ASP A 150 12.82 4.55 13.37
C ASP A 150 12.24 3.90 14.65
N SER A 151 10.93 4.01 14.83
CA SER A 151 10.22 3.40 15.94
C SER A 151 10.17 1.88 15.79
N ASP A 152 10.52 1.13 16.83
CA ASP A 152 10.49 -0.33 16.82
C ASP A 152 9.27 -0.84 17.59
N SER A 153 8.33 -1.45 16.87
CA SER A 153 7.15 -2.10 17.43
C SER A 153 7.52 -3.47 18.00
N ARG A 154 7.75 -3.53 19.31
CA ARG A 154 8.05 -4.76 20.03
C ARG A 154 6.76 -5.53 20.32
N VAL A 155 6.61 -6.69 19.71
CA VAL A 155 5.38 -7.48 19.75
C VAL A 155 5.67 -8.98 19.76
N SER A 156 4.90 -9.74 20.55
CA SER A 156 4.97 -11.20 20.51
C SER A 156 4.34 -11.74 19.23
N GLU A 157 4.76 -12.92 18.80
CA GLU A 157 4.19 -13.60 17.62
C GLU A 157 2.66 -13.73 17.73
N ARG A 158 2.14 -14.11 18.90
CA ARG A 158 0.72 -14.24 19.15
C ARG A 158 -0.02 -12.91 18.97
N ALA A 159 0.45 -11.84 19.60
CA ALA A 159 -0.18 -10.53 19.48
C ALA A 159 -0.08 -9.97 18.05
N LEU A 160 1.05 -10.22 17.37
CA LEU A 160 1.24 -9.85 15.98
C LEU A 160 0.15 -10.48 15.10
N ARG A 161 -0.07 -11.79 15.21
CA ARG A 161 -1.03 -12.52 14.39
C ARG A 161 -2.49 -12.28 14.76
N GLU A 162 -2.80 -12.25 16.05
CA GLU A 162 -4.19 -12.16 16.51
C GLU A 162 -4.76 -10.72 16.46
N ILE A 163 -3.88 -9.70 16.50
CA ILE A 163 -4.29 -8.29 16.56
C ILE A 163 -3.79 -7.51 15.35
N TYR A 164 -2.46 -7.34 15.21
CA TYR A 164 -1.89 -6.37 14.26
C TYR A 164 -1.91 -6.81 12.80
N LEU A 165 -1.90 -8.10 12.54
CA LEU A 165 -1.98 -8.68 11.20
C LEU A 165 -3.42 -9.07 10.82
N LYS A 166 -4.30 -9.26 11.80
CA LYS A 166 -5.62 -9.86 11.58
C LYS A 166 -6.51 -9.08 10.62
N ALA A 167 -6.53 -7.76 10.69
CA ALA A 167 -7.28 -6.93 9.76
C ALA A 167 -6.79 -7.10 8.31
N PHE A 168 -5.48 -7.13 8.10
CA PHE A 168 -4.88 -7.36 6.78
C PHE A 168 -5.18 -8.76 6.25
N GLU A 169 -5.10 -9.79 7.11
CA GLU A 169 -5.46 -11.17 6.74
C GLU A 169 -6.89 -11.27 6.21
N ILE A 170 -7.84 -10.66 6.91
CA ILE A 170 -9.26 -10.61 6.51
C ILE A 170 -9.39 -9.96 5.13
N ILE A 171 -8.78 -8.79 4.94
CA ILE A 171 -8.86 -8.05 3.67
C ILE A 171 -8.26 -8.84 2.52
N VAL A 172 -7.08 -9.45 2.71
CA VAL A 172 -6.44 -10.26 1.67
C VAL A 172 -7.32 -11.43 1.26
N LYS A 173 -7.94 -12.11 2.22
CA LYS A 173 -8.77 -13.30 1.95
C LYS A 173 -10.16 -12.98 1.39
N GLU A 174 -10.73 -11.84 1.76
CA GLU A 174 -12.13 -11.52 1.42
C GLU A 174 -12.28 -10.50 0.28
N ALA A 175 -11.25 -9.71 -0.01
CA ALA A 175 -11.33 -8.64 -1.01
C ALA A 175 -10.21 -8.64 -2.05
N ASP A 176 -9.19 -9.49 -1.95
CA ASP A 176 -8.06 -9.61 -2.89
C ASP A 176 -7.52 -8.24 -3.34
N PRO A 177 -6.96 -7.42 -2.43
CA PRO A 177 -6.54 -6.06 -2.76
C PRO A 177 -5.44 -6.07 -3.83
N TYR A 178 -5.47 -5.08 -4.74
CA TYR A 178 -4.47 -4.97 -5.80
C TYR A 178 -3.10 -4.64 -5.23
N THR A 179 -3.05 -3.80 -4.19
CA THR A 179 -1.79 -3.44 -3.55
C THR A 179 -1.87 -3.40 -2.03
N ILE A 180 -0.72 -3.60 -1.41
CA ILE A 180 -0.50 -3.40 0.04
C ILE A 180 0.73 -2.51 0.21
N MET A 181 0.65 -1.56 1.16
CA MET A 181 1.75 -0.67 1.48
C MET A 181 2.43 -1.11 2.78
N SER A 182 3.73 -1.44 2.72
CA SER A 182 4.52 -1.74 3.92
C SER A 182 4.74 -0.48 4.77
N SER A 183 4.77 -0.64 6.08
CA SER A 183 4.88 0.47 7.02
C SER A 183 6.33 0.98 7.20
N TYR A 184 6.46 2.17 7.80
CA TYR A 184 7.77 2.77 8.09
C TYR A 184 8.54 2.10 9.22
N ASN A 185 7.81 1.66 10.25
CA ASN A 185 8.41 1.24 11.53
C ASN A 185 9.18 -0.08 11.43
N LEU A 186 10.06 -0.29 12.39
CA LEU A 186 10.62 -1.60 12.63
C LEU A 186 9.60 -2.49 13.38
N ILE A 187 9.74 -3.78 13.18
CA ILE A 187 9.01 -4.82 13.92
C ILE A 187 10.05 -5.77 14.50
N ASN A 188 10.16 -5.79 15.83
CA ASN A 188 11.14 -6.59 16.53
C ASN A 188 12.58 -6.43 15.99
N GLY A 189 12.95 -5.19 15.66
CA GLY A 189 14.30 -4.84 15.19
C GLY A 189 14.51 -4.92 13.68
N VAL A 190 13.51 -5.34 12.89
CA VAL A 190 13.59 -5.43 11.42
C VAL A 190 12.68 -4.40 10.78
N GLN A 191 13.17 -3.60 9.82
CA GLN A 191 12.34 -2.70 9.02
C GLN A 191 11.19 -3.47 8.37
N ALA A 192 9.95 -2.99 8.50
CA ALA A 192 8.79 -3.68 7.93
C ALA A 192 8.95 -3.90 6.42
N SER A 193 9.52 -2.91 5.72
CA SER A 193 9.78 -2.98 4.27
C SER A 193 10.90 -3.97 3.88
N GLU A 194 11.79 -4.34 4.81
CA GLU A 194 12.86 -5.33 4.60
C GLU A 194 12.55 -6.70 5.25
N ASN A 195 11.35 -6.85 5.83
CA ASN A 195 10.99 -8.04 6.60
C ASN A 195 10.45 -9.16 5.68
N LYS A 196 11.34 -10.05 5.27
CA LYS A 196 11.00 -11.17 4.37
C LYS A 196 10.00 -12.14 4.99
N ASP A 197 10.08 -12.41 6.29
CA ASP A 197 9.14 -13.32 6.96
C ASP A 197 7.73 -12.73 6.93
N LEU A 198 7.61 -11.41 7.10
CA LEU A 198 6.35 -10.70 7.01
C LEU A 198 5.80 -10.65 5.57
N LEU A 199 6.61 -10.15 4.61
CA LEU A 199 6.15 -9.85 3.25
C LEU A 199 6.06 -11.07 2.36
N THR A 200 7.01 -11.99 2.48
CA THR A 200 7.04 -13.21 1.66
C THR A 200 6.46 -14.40 2.42
N GLY A 201 6.85 -14.59 3.69
CA GLY A 201 6.39 -15.71 4.50
C GLY A 201 4.90 -15.63 4.79
N ILE A 202 4.49 -14.64 5.57
CA ILE A 202 3.09 -14.50 6.04
C ILE A 202 2.19 -14.01 4.91
N LEU A 203 2.46 -12.82 4.37
CA LEU A 203 1.56 -12.18 3.42
C LEU A 203 1.33 -13.03 2.16
N ARG A 204 2.40 -13.51 1.55
CA ARG A 204 2.31 -14.28 0.29
C ARG A 204 2.21 -15.78 0.52
N GLY A 205 3.03 -16.33 1.44
CA GLY A 205 3.09 -17.77 1.69
C GLY A 205 1.87 -18.32 2.42
N GLU A 206 1.48 -17.68 3.53
CA GLU A 206 0.36 -18.18 4.33
C GLU A 206 -1.00 -17.66 3.83
N TRP A 207 -1.10 -16.39 3.44
CA TRP A 207 -2.40 -15.81 3.03
C TRP A 207 -2.66 -15.86 1.54
N GLY A 208 -1.63 -16.13 0.73
CA GLY A 208 -1.77 -16.27 -0.72
C GLY A 208 -1.93 -14.93 -1.47
N PHE A 209 -1.48 -13.81 -0.91
CA PHE A 209 -1.54 -12.50 -1.56
C PHE A 209 -0.82 -12.50 -2.92
N LYS A 210 -1.52 -12.11 -3.96
CA LYS A 210 -1.04 -12.12 -5.36
C LYS A 210 -0.74 -10.74 -5.91
N GLY A 211 -1.17 -9.69 -5.20
CA GLY A 211 -1.00 -8.31 -5.61
C GLY A 211 0.43 -7.78 -5.46
N MET A 212 0.59 -6.49 -5.67
CA MET A 212 1.84 -5.76 -5.53
C MET A 212 2.02 -5.22 -4.11
N VAL A 213 3.24 -5.27 -3.59
CA VAL A 213 3.63 -4.55 -2.36
C VAL A 213 4.41 -3.30 -2.72
N THR A 214 3.96 -2.16 -2.24
CA THR A 214 4.67 -0.89 -2.30
C THR A 214 5.26 -0.54 -0.94
N THR A 215 6.38 0.18 -0.89
CA THR A 215 6.82 0.81 0.35
C THR A 215 5.92 2.00 0.69
N ASP A 216 5.90 2.43 1.94
CA ASP A 216 5.54 3.81 2.26
C ASP A 216 6.61 4.76 1.68
N TRP A 217 6.31 6.08 1.61
CA TRP A 217 7.13 7.06 0.90
C TRP A 217 8.45 7.35 1.61
N TRP A 218 9.58 7.19 0.88
CA TRP A 218 10.93 7.44 1.40
C TRP A 218 11.25 6.66 2.68
N THR A 219 10.98 5.34 2.66
CA THR A 219 11.43 4.43 3.73
C THR A 219 12.95 4.47 3.88
N HIS A 220 13.44 4.17 5.10
CA HIS A 220 14.88 4.11 5.38
C HIS A 220 15.54 2.81 4.90
N GLY A 221 14.75 1.82 4.45
CA GLY A 221 15.26 0.55 3.94
C GLY A 221 16.11 0.71 2.68
N GLU A 222 17.08 -0.18 2.50
CA GLU A 222 17.87 -0.26 1.27
C GLU A 222 17.05 -0.89 0.14
N HIS A 223 16.96 -0.23 -1.00
CA HIS A 223 16.06 -0.61 -2.10
C HIS A 223 16.19 -2.10 -2.49
N TYR A 224 17.43 -2.60 -2.66
CA TYR A 224 17.64 -4.01 -3.02
C TYR A 224 17.22 -4.99 -1.91
N ARG A 225 17.34 -4.60 -0.64
CA ARG A 225 16.88 -5.43 0.50
C ARG A 225 15.36 -5.49 0.57
N GLU A 226 14.72 -4.35 0.37
CA GLU A 226 13.27 -4.25 0.27
C GLU A 226 12.75 -5.14 -0.86
N THR A 227 13.37 -5.08 -2.05
CA THR A 227 13.05 -5.94 -3.19
C THR A 227 13.19 -7.43 -2.85
N LYS A 228 14.29 -7.83 -2.22
CA LYS A 228 14.51 -9.22 -1.77
C LYS A 228 13.52 -9.70 -0.72
N ALA A 229 13.02 -8.80 0.11
CA ALA A 229 12.02 -9.12 1.12
C ALA A 229 10.63 -9.31 0.54
N GLY A 230 10.35 -8.76 -0.65
CA GLY A 230 9.05 -8.88 -1.33
C GLY A 230 8.28 -7.57 -1.44
N ASN A 231 8.91 -6.41 -1.16
CA ASN A 231 8.45 -5.14 -1.66
C ASN A 231 8.73 -5.09 -3.16
N ASP A 232 7.72 -4.86 -3.96
CA ASP A 232 7.85 -4.89 -5.41
C ASP A 232 8.29 -3.54 -5.95
N ILE A 233 7.86 -2.44 -5.31
CA ILE A 233 8.21 -1.07 -5.73
C ILE A 233 8.57 -0.19 -4.54
N LYS A 234 9.64 0.59 -4.68
CA LYS A 234 10.03 1.62 -3.70
C LYS A 234 9.46 2.98 -4.09
N MET A 235 8.63 3.53 -3.21
CA MET A 235 8.03 4.86 -3.37
C MET A 235 8.74 5.90 -2.46
N ALA A 236 8.76 7.19 -2.78
CA ALA A 236 8.24 7.86 -3.97
C ALA A 236 9.16 7.72 -5.19
N ASN A 237 10.48 7.72 -4.98
CA ASN A 237 11.50 7.54 -6.01
C ASN A 237 12.16 6.18 -5.81
N GLY A 238 12.36 5.45 -6.88
CA GLY A 238 13.32 4.36 -6.91
C GLY A 238 14.75 4.91 -6.82
N TYR A 239 15.65 4.03 -6.44
CA TYR A 239 17.08 4.30 -6.51
C TYR A 239 17.69 3.29 -7.48
N GLU A 240 17.41 3.49 -8.78
CA GLU A 240 17.78 2.56 -9.84
C GLU A 240 19.27 2.25 -9.85
N GLU A 241 20.11 3.27 -9.67
CA GLU A 241 21.57 3.15 -9.61
C GLU A 241 22.02 2.26 -8.44
N ARG A 242 21.34 2.31 -7.28
CA ARG A 242 21.67 1.46 -6.12
C ARG A 242 21.25 0.01 -6.35
N VAL A 243 20.14 -0.22 -7.03
CA VAL A 243 19.69 -1.58 -7.39
C VAL A 243 20.63 -2.16 -8.45
N GLN A 244 21.05 -1.35 -9.44
CA GLN A 244 21.98 -1.76 -10.46
C GLN A 244 23.34 -2.13 -9.84
N GLU A 245 23.87 -1.28 -8.95
CA GLU A 245 25.12 -1.57 -8.21
C GLU A 245 25.01 -2.84 -7.37
N ALA A 246 23.87 -3.04 -6.68
CA ALA A 246 23.64 -4.25 -5.89
C ALA A 246 23.55 -5.51 -6.78
N PHE A 247 22.99 -5.40 -7.97
CA PHE A 247 22.96 -6.48 -8.95
C PHE A 247 24.36 -6.82 -9.47
N GLU A 248 25.18 -5.83 -9.83
CA GLU A 248 26.56 -6.01 -10.29
C GLU A 248 27.44 -6.65 -9.21
N LYS A 249 27.21 -6.32 -7.93
CA LYS A 249 27.88 -6.93 -6.78
C LYS A 249 27.34 -8.30 -6.38
N GLY A 250 26.29 -8.78 -7.03
CA GLY A 250 25.66 -10.06 -6.72
C GLY A 250 24.84 -10.08 -5.42
N TYR A 251 24.45 -8.92 -4.89
CA TYR A 251 23.60 -8.82 -3.68
C TYR A 251 22.13 -9.10 -3.99
N ILE A 252 21.69 -8.89 -5.23
CA ILE A 252 20.36 -9.23 -5.73
C ILE A 252 20.50 -9.91 -7.09
N THR A 253 19.62 -10.86 -7.39
CA THR A 253 19.63 -11.61 -8.65
C THR A 253 18.65 -11.02 -9.66
N ARG A 254 18.86 -11.33 -10.94
CA ARG A 254 17.92 -10.93 -12.00
C ARG A 254 16.52 -11.53 -11.77
N ASP A 255 16.44 -12.75 -11.23
CA ASP A 255 15.16 -13.42 -10.99
C ASP A 255 14.37 -12.74 -9.86
N GLU A 256 15.04 -12.26 -8.81
CA GLU A 256 14.40 -11.47 -7.75
C GLU A 256 13.85 -10.14 -8.29
N ILE A 257 14.62 -9.43 -9.12
CA ILE A 257 14.18 -8.20 -9.81
C ILE A 257 12.99 -8.50 -10.73
N ALA A 258 13.11 -9.53 -11.57
CA ALA A 258 12.07 -9.91 -12.53
C ALA A 258 10.77 -10.34 -11.84
N LEU A 259 10.86 -10.98 -10.68
CA LEU A 259 9.68 -11.38 -9.90
C LEU A 259 8.89 -10.15 -9.41
N CYS A 260 9.56 -9.13 -8.90
CA CYS A 260 8.92 -7.88 -8.48
C CYS A 260 8.34 -7.13 -9.68
N ALA A 261 9.10 -6.96 -10.76
CA ALA A 261 8.61 -6.35 -12.00
C ALA A 261 7.37 -7.07 -12.57
N LYS A 262 7.35 -8.41 -12.54
CA LYS A 262 6.19 -9.21 -12.96
C LYS A 262 4.94 -8.89 -12.13
N ARG A 263 5.08 -8.73 -10.81
CA ARG A 263 3.94 -8.39 -9.94
C ARG A 263 3.38 -7.00 -10.22
N ILE A 264 4.27 -6.02 -10.47
CA ILE A 264 3.89 -4.67 -10.87
C ILE A 264 3.11 -4.72 -12.20
N LEU A 265 3.64 -5.38 -13.22
CA LEU A 265 2.97 -5.52 -14.51
C LEU A 265 1.63 -6.27 -14.42
N THR A 266 1.58 -7.33 -13.61
CA THR A 266 0.32 -8.06 -13.37
C THR A 266 -0.73 -7.18 -12.71
N MET A 267 -0.32 -6.30 -11.79
CA MET A 267 -1.21 -5.34 -11.15
C MET A 267 -1.71 -4.29 -12.15
N ILE A 268 -0.83 -3.74 -13.00
CA ILE A 268 -1.23 -2.79 -14.06
C ILE A 268 -2.28 -3.41 -14.96
N LEU A 269 -2.09 -4.67 -15.40
CA LEU A 269 -3.05 -5.39 -16.25
C LEU A 269 -4.41 -5.69 -15.58
N ARG A 270 -4.51 -5.60 -14.25
CA ARG A 270 -5.79 -5.76 -13.52
C ARG A 270 -6.66 -4.50 -13.53
N MET A 271 -6.09 -3.36 -13.91
CA MET A 271 -6.76 -2.06 -13.93
C MET A 271 -7.27 -1.66 -15.33
N ASP A 272 -6.98 -2.46 -16.35
CA ASP A 272 -7.43 -2.26 -17.74
C ASP A 272 -8.93 -2.62 -17.93
#